data_f1eea723cf45b15befe7e84aa96e6871
#
_entry.id   f1eea723cf45b15befe7e84aa96e6871
#
_cell.length_a   1.000
_cell.length_b   1.000
_cell.length_c   1.000
_cell.angle_alpha   90.00
_cell.angle_beta   90.00
_cell.angle_gamma   90.00
#
_symmetry.space_group_name_H-M   'P 1'
#
loop_
_entity.id
_entity.type
_entity.pdbx_description
1 polymer ?
#
loop_
_entity_poly.entity_id
_entity_poly.type
_entity_poly.pdbx_seq_one_letter_code
_entity_poly.pdbx_strand_id
1 'polypeptide(L)'
;MLNQFSKSERLTGQLVIDKLFAGGNASMAVFPLRVVFMKMGDYGTYGTNGTYGREKPPVSILVSVPKRRFHHAVERNRVKRLVREAYRLNKHILWDAMEGKEGRLVVAFICITDKVPSFNLVKRSMIKALTRIAERI
;
A
#
# COMPACT_ATOMS: atom_id res chain seq x y z
N MET A 1 -3.09 10.19 -15.17
CA MET A 1 -1.97 10.76 -14.58
C MET A 1 -1.27 9.81 -13.70
N LEU A 2 -0.05 9.60 -14.04
CA LEU A 2 0.70 8.58 -13.34
C LEU A 2 0.95 8.91 -11.89
N ASN A 3 1.02 10.18 -11.55
CA ASN A 3 1.35 10.54 -10.18
C ASN A 3 0.18 10.89 -9.30
N GLN A 4 -1.02 10.53 -9.71
CA GLN A 4 -2.16 10.78 -8.86
C GLN A 4 -2.46 9.55 -8.01
N PHE A 5 -2.95 9.76 -6.82
CA PHE A 5 -3.39 8.67 -5.95
C PHE A 5 -4.90 8.74 -5.89
N SER A 6 -5.56 7.90 -6.66
CA SER A 6 -7.01 7.95 -6.77
C SER A 6 -7.66 7.05 -5.72
N LYS A 7 -8.96 7.22 -5.54
CA LYS A 7 -9.69 6.41 -4.61
C LYS A 7 -9.59 4.94 -4.94
N SER A 8 -9.54 4.59 -6.21
CA SER A 8 -9.51 3.18 -6.60
C SER A 8 -8.20 2.50 -6.21
N GLU A 9 -7.17 3.27 -5.90
CA GLU A 9 -5.91 2.68 -5.47
C GLU A 9 -5.92 2.38 -3.97
N ARG A 10 -6.94 2.84 -3.23
CA ARG A 10 -7.03 2.54 -1.81
C ARG A 10 -7.71 1.19 -1.64
N LEU A 11 -7.14 0.39 -0.77
CA LEU A 11 -7.72 -0.91 -0.48
C LEU A 11 -8.85 -0.73 0.52
N THR A 12 -10.05 -1.14 0.15
CA THR A 12 -11.20 -0.92 1.01
C THR A 12 -12.00 -2.17 1.34
N GLY A 13 -11.79 -3.27 0.72
CA GLY A 13 -12.58 -4.45 1.00
C GLY A 13 -12.16 -5.13 2.28
N GLN A 14 -13.09 -5.32 3.22
CA GLN A 14 -12.72 -5.91 4.50
C GLN A 14 -12.22 -7.33 4.37
N LEU A 15 -12.80 -8.11 3.48
CA LEU A 15 -12.35 -9.48 3.30
C LEU A 15 -10.93 -9.54 2.78
N VAL A 16 -10.57 -8.63 1.90
CA VAL A 16 -9.23 -8.57 1.36
C VAL A 16 -8.26 -8.12 2.44
N ILE A 17 -8.66 -7.14 3.23
CA ILE A 17 -7.83 -6.64 4.32
C ILE A 17 -7.59 -7.75 5.32
N ASP A 18 -8.63 -8.50 5.69
CA ASP A 18 -8.51 -9.59 6.64
C ASP A 18 -7.56 -10.67 6.09
N LYS A 19 -7.66 -10.96 4.81
CA LYS A 19 -6.81 -11.95 4.20
C LYS A 19 -5.35 -11.48 4.19
N LEU A 20 -5.13 -10.22 3.94
CA LEU A 20 -3.78 -9.67 3.92
C LEU A 20 -3.11 -9.81 5.28
N PHE A 21 -3.87 -9.63 6.37
CA PHE A 21 -3.32 -9.73 7.70
C PHE A 21 -3.49 -11.10 8.36
N ALA A 22 -3.99 -12.09 7.64
CA ALA A 22 -4.23 -13.40 8.23
C ALA A 22 -2.95 -14.19 8.48
N GLY A 23 -1.84 -13.71 7.99
CA GLY A 23 -0.59 -14.44 8.18
C GLY A 23 -0.20 -15.22 6.94
N GLY A 24 1.04 -15.56 6.83
CA GLY A 24 1.52 -16.28 5.66
C GLY A 24 1.85 -15.41 4.47
N ASN A 25 1.52 -14.15 4.51
CA ASN A 25 1.85 -13.26 3.41
C ASN A 25 3.24 -12.66 3.61
N ALA A 26 3.85 -12.24 2.52
CA ALA A 26 5.18 -11.68 2.59
C ALA A 26 5.17 -10.36 3.34
N SER A 27 6.14 -10.15 4.21
CA SER A 27 6.24 -8.89 4.93
C SER A 27 7.69 -8.51 5.12
N MET A 28 7.93 -7.24 5.35
CA MET A 28 9.27 -6.76 5.61
C MET A 28 9.17 -5.50 6.47
N ALA A 29 10.22 -5.22 7.23
CA ALA A 29 10.26 -4.01 8.02
C ALA A 29 11.27 -3.08 7.37
N VAL A 30 10.84 -1.87 7.04
CA VAL A 30 11.73 -0.85 6.49
C VAL A 30 11.37 0.39 7.29
N PHE A 31 12.03 0.61 8.41
CA PHE A 31 11.67 1.68 9.34
C PHE A 31 11.48 3.01 8.60
N PRO A 32 10.45 3.76 8.87
CA PRO A 32 9.47 3.62 9.95
C PRO A 32 8.22 2.84 9.58
N LEU A 33 8.30 2.00 8.58
CA LEU A 33 7.15 1.25 8.10
C LEU A 33 7.39 -0.24 8.17
N ARG A 34 6.32 -0.98 8.39
CA ARG A 34 6.25 -2.41 8.15
C ARG A 34 5.36 -2.58 6.93
N VAL A 35 5.76 -3.42 6.02
CA VAL A 35 5.04 -3.56 4.76
C VAL A 35 4.63 -5.02 4.59
N VAL A 36 3.36 -5.24 4.31
CA VAL A 36 2.83 -6.59 4.07
C VAL A 36 2.18 -6.56 2.70
N PHE A 37 2.44 -7.54 1.88
CA PHE A 37 1.85 -7.56 0.55
C PHE A 37 1.46 -8.95 0.10
N MET A 38 0.51 -9.03 -0.81
CA MET A 38 0.12 -10.30 -1.42
C MET A 38 -0.39 -10.03 -2.83
N LYS A 39 -0.29 -11.05 -3.67
CA LYS A 39 -0.86 -10.95 -5.01
C LYS A 39 -2.23 -11.59 -4.98
N MET A 40 -3.15 -10.99 -5.70
CA MET A 40 -4.48 -11.52 -5.85
C MET A 40 -4.68 -11.91 -7.29
N GLY A 41 -5.50 -12.90 -7.50
CA GLY A 41 -5.83 -13.28 -8.85
C GLY A 41 -6.75 -12.28 -9.48
N ASP A 42 -6.98 -12.52 -10.75
CA ASP A 42 -7.80 -11.62 -11.43
C ASP A 42 -9.12 -11.43 -10.89
N TYR A 43 -9.68 -12.39 -10.40
CA TYR A 43 -11.01 -12.26 -9.94
C TYR A 43 -11.04 -11.65 -8.67
N GLY A 44 -10.04 -11.21 -8.25
CA GLY A 44 -10.16 -10.46 -7.12
C GLY A 44 -11.25 -9.59 -7.23
N THR A 45 -11.79 -9.93 -8.01
CA THR A 45 -12.86 -9.31 -8.33
C THR A 45 -13.87 -9.43 -7.40
N TYR A 46 -13.86 -10.06 -6.50
CA TYR A 46 -14.86 -10.11 -5.67
C TYR A 46 -15.66 -9.00 -5.66
N GLY A 47 -16.64 -9.18 -5.96
CA GLY A 47 -17.55 -8.25 -5.80
C GLY A 47 -17.43 -7.10 -6.51
N THR A 48 -16.70 -7.06 -7.21
CA THR A 48 -16.54 -5.94 -7.78
C THR A 48 -17.27 -5.82 -8.92
N ASN A 49 -18.11 -6.42 -8.94
CA ASN A 49 -18.99 -6.38 -9.87
C ASN A 49 -19.12 -5.11 -10.51
N GLY A 50 -19.30 -4.19 -9.93
CA GLY A 50 -19.63 -2.99 -10.56
C GLY A 50 -18.59 -2.39 -11.39
N THR A 51 -17.52 -2.93 -11.35
CA THR A 51 -16.51 -2.28 -12.02
C THR A 51 -16.20 -2.88 -13.31
N TYR A 52 -17.05 -3.59 -13.83
CA TYR A 52 -16.82 -4.20 -15.03
C TYR A 52 -16.45 -3.23 -16.03
N GLY A 53 -15.61 -3.57 -16.86
CA GLY A 53 -15.25 -2.75 -17.93
C GLY A 53 -14.31 -1.66 -17.54
N ARG A 54 -14.13 -1.49 -16.26
CA ARG A 54 -13.25 -0.51 -15.83
C ARG A 54 -11.95 -1.10 -15.56
N GLU A 55 -10.91 -0.43 -15.90
CA GLU A 55 -9.61 -0.88 -15.56
C GLU A 55 -9.36 -0.67 -14.11
N LYS A 56 -8.94 -1.69 -13.41
CA LYS A 56 -8.59 -1.53 -12.03
C LYS A 56 -7.12 -1.28 -11.93
N PRO A 57 -6.69 -0.48 -10.98
CA PRO A 57 -5.25 -0.26 -10.82
C PRO A 57 -4.57 -1.58 -10.47
N PRO A 58 -3.38 -1.81 -10.95
CA PRO A 58 -2.67 -3.06 -10.66
C PRO A 58 -2.25 -3.17 -9.21
N VAL A 59 -2.21 -2.07 -8.49
CA VAL A 59 -1.77 -2.07 -7.10
C VAL A 59 -2.77 -1.27 -6.27
N SER A 60 -3.20 -1.85 -5.14
CA SER A 60 -4.02 -1.13 -4.17
C SER A 60 -3.29 -1.11 -2.86
N ILE A 61 -3.38 -0.01 -2.13
CA ILE A 61 -2.65 0.11 -0.88
C ILE A 61 -3.55 0.46 0.29
N LEU A 62 -3.09 0.10 1.47
CA LEU A 62 -3.71 0.44 2.73
C LEU A 62 -2.63 1.07 3.59
N VAL A 63 -2.94 2.18 4.25
CA VAL A 63 -2.01 2.82 5.17
C VAL A 63 -2.62 2.75 6.56
N SER A 64 -1.88 2.17 7.50
CA SER A 64 -2.35 2.01 8.86
C SER A 64 -1.41 2.72 9.83
N VAL A 65 -1.97 3.55 10.69
CA VAL A 65 -1.23 4.22 11.75
C VAL A 65 -1.95 3.89 13.06
N PRO A 66 -1.42 2.93 13.82
CA PRO A 66 -2.14 2.46 15.02
C PRO A 66 -2.33 3.56 16.06
N LYS A 67 -3.48 3.53 16.72
CA LYS A 67 -3.79 4.52 17.74
C LYS A 67 -2.81 4.46 18.91
N ARG A 68 -2.29 3.30 19.19
CA ARG A 68 -1.34 3.16 20.31
C ARG A 68 -0.03 3.91 20.05
N ARG A 69 0.26 4.19 18.77
CA ARG A 69 1.48 4.90 18.42
C ARG A 69 1.27 6.41 18.47
N PHE A 70 0.08 6.87 18.09
CA PHE A 70 -0.23 8.28 18.07
C PHE A 70 -1.64 8.45 18.59
N HIS A 71 -1.79 9.03 19.77
CA HIS A 71 -3.10 9.19 20.38
C HIS A 71 -3.95 10.23 19.68
N HIS A 72 -3.32 11.23 19.08
CA HIS A 72 -4.07 12.30 18.47
C HIS A 72 -4.32 12.05 16.99
N ALA A 73 -5.57 12.23 16.59
CA ALA A 73 -5.95 11.99 15.19
C ALA A 73 -5.19 12.88 14.22
N VAL A 74 -4.84 14.09 14.65
CA VAL A 74 -4.12 15.01 13.80
C VAL A 74 -2.76 14.43 13.40
N GLU A 75 -2.07 13.81 14.35
CA GLU A 75 -0.77 13.21 14.06
C GLU A 75 -0.92 11.98 13.19
N ARG A 76 -1.93 11.15 13.48
CA ARG A 76 -2.17 9.97 12.65
C ARG A 76 -2.44 10.37 11.20
N ASN A 77 -3.25 11.41 11.01
CA ASN A 77 -3.58 11.85 9.67
C ASN A 77 -2.36 12.42 8.96
N ARG A 78 -1.48 13.08 9.70
CA ARG A 78 -0.25 13.61 9.13
C ARG A 78 0.64 12.47 8.63
N VAL A 79 0.80 11.41 9.42
CA VAL A 79 1.62 10.27 9.02
C VAL A 79 1.01 9.60 7.79
N LYS A 80 -0.31 9.40 7.79
CA LYS A 80 -0.97 8.80 6.63
C LYS A 80 -0.72 9.61 5.37
N ARG A 81 -0.78 10.94 5.50
CA ARG A 81 -0.55 11.82 4.36
C ARG A 81 0.88 11.70 3.84
N LEU A 82 1.85 11.62 4.74
CA LEU A 82 3.25 11.46 4.35
C LEU A 82 3.46 10.15 3.60
N VAL A 83 2.87 9.07 4.09
CA VAL A 83 3.02 7.76 3.45
C VAL A 83 2.35 7.75 2.07
N ARG A 84 1.15 8.30 1.99
CA ARG A 84 0.44 8.33 0.70
C ARG A 84 1.17 9.19 -0.31
N GLU A 85 1.76 10.29 0.13
CA GLU A 85 2.50 11.16 -0.77
C GLU A 85 3.77 10.48 -1.26
N ALA A 86 4.48 9.79 -0.39
CA ALA A 86 5.68 9.06 -0.78
C ALA A 86 5.33 7.97 -1.80
N TYR A 87 4.19 7.29 -1.58
CA TYR A 87 3.74 6.26 -2.51
C TYR A 87 3.36 6.90 -3.85
N ARG A 88 2.62 7.99 -3.81
CA ARG A 88 2.17 8.65 -5.05
C ARG A 88 3.36 9.00 -5.95
N LEU A 89 4.42 9.48 -5.35
CA LEU A 89 5.58 9.92 -6.12
C LEU A 89 6.43 8.77 -6.62
N ASN A 90 6.33 7.61 -5.98
CA ASN A 90 7.21 6.49 -6.31
C ASN A 90 6.47 5.22 -6.77
N LYS A 91 5.17 5.30 -6.93
CA LYS A 91 4.38 4.10 -7.24
C LYS A 91 4.75 3.47 -8.58
N HIS A 92 5.37 4.22 -9.46
CA HIS A 92 5.78 3.67 -10.74
C HIS A 92 6.69 2.44 -10.59
N ILE A 93 7.42 2.36 -9.49
CA ILE A 93 8.30 1.22 -9.24
C ILE A 93 7.47 -0.08 -9.25
N LEU A 94 6.31 -0.06 -8.57
CA LEU A 94 5.46 -1.25 -8.55
C LEU A 94 4.60 -1.37 -9.79
N TRP A 95 4.08 -0.27 -10.26
CA TRP A 95 3.20 -0.31 -11.41
C TRP A 95 3.94 -0.84 -12.65
N ASP A 96 5.20 -0.41 -12.83
CA ASP A 96 5.99 -0.91 -13.94
C ASP A 96 6.30 -2.40 -13.77
N ALA A 97 6.55 -2.83 -12.55
CA ALA A 97 6.83 -4.24 -12.28
C ALA A 97 5.60 -5.11 -12.50
N MET A 98 4.41 -4.55 -12.35
CA MET A 98 3.18 -5.31 -12.57
C MET A 98 2.73 -5.30 -14.03
N GLU A 99 3.37 -4.49 -14.86
CA GLU A 99 2.95 -4.40 -16.24
C GLU A 99 3.11 -5.74 -16.94
N GLY A 100 2.09 -6.18 -17.63
CA GLY A 100 2.10 -7.47 -18.29
C GLY A 100 1.83 -8.66 -17.40
N LYS A 101 1.65 -8.44 -16.11
CA LYS A 101 1.37 -9.53 -15.20
C LYS A 101 -0.11 -9.57 -14.87
N GLU A 102 -0.61 -10.78 -14.66
CA GLU A 102 -2.01 -10.93 -14.34
C GLU A 102 -2.24 -10.71 -12.87
N GLY A 103 -3.43 -10.31 -12.52
CA GLY A 103 -3.81 -10.16 -11.14
C GLY A 103 -3.50 -8.79 -10.60
N ARG A 104 -3.67 -8.64 -9.31
CA ARG A 104 -3.46 -7.38 -8.64
C ARG A 104 -2.55 -7.59 -7.45
N LEU A 105 -1.87 -6.52 -7.05
CA LEU A 105 -1.03 -6.55 -5.87
C LEU A 105 -1.69 -5.68 -4.80
N VAL A 106 -1.79 -6.18 -3.59
CA VAL A 106 -2.30 -5.39 -2.47
C VAL A 106 -1.19 -5.24 -1.46
N VAL A 107 -1.00 -4.02 -0.96
CA VAL A 107 0.11 -3.71 -0.07
C VAL A 107 -0.40 -2.91 1.12
N ALA A 108 0.02 -3.28 2.32
CA ALA A 108 -0.31 -2.51 3.51
C ALA A 108 0.97 -1.90 4.05
N PHE A 109 0.92 -0.61 4.33
CA PHE A 109 2.03 0.10 4.97
C PHE A 109 1.58 0.43 6.38
N ILE A 110 2.28 -0.09 7.37
CA ILE A 110 1.92 0.08 8.77
C ILE A 110 3.03 0.88 9.46
N CYS A 111 2.64 1.97 10.12
CA CYS A 111 3.62 2.80 10.82
C CYS A 111 4.07 2.10 12.09
N ILE A 112 5.38 2.00 12.28
CA ILE A 112 5.91 1.33 13.47
C ILE A 112 6.79 2.28 14.29
N THR A 113 6.60 3.57 14.14
CA THR A 113 7.30 4.55 14.97
C THR A 113 6.29 5.34 15.79
N ASP A 114 6.71 5.88 16.92
CA ASP A 114 5.86 6.67 17.78
C ASP A 114 6.03 8.16 17.55
N LYS A 115 6.91 8.56 16.66
CA LYS A 115 7.13 9.97 16.35
C LYS A 115 6.84 10.20 14.89
N VAL A 116 6.28 11.36 14.59
CA VAL A 116 5.97 11.68 13.19
C VAL A 116 7.29 11.75 12.41
N PRO A 117 7.48 10.87 11.44
CA PRO A 117 8.75 10.84 10.70
C PRO A 117 8.83 11.98 9.70
N SER A 118 10.03 12.32 9.27
CA SER A 118 10.18 13.31 8.22
C SER A 118 9.76 12.70 6.90
N PHE A 119 9.39 13.55 5.97
CA PHE A 119 9.04 13.06 4.64
C PHE A 119 10.21 12.36 3.98
N ASN A 120 11.42 12.90 4.16
CA ASN A 120 12.60 12.27 3.54
C ASN A 120 12.82 10.85 4.04
N LEU A 121 12.60 10.61 5.32
CA LEU A 121 12.74 9.26 5.87
C LEU A 121 11.68 8.34 5.28
N VAL A 122 10.43 8.80 5.23
CA VAL A 122 9.34 8.00 4.68
C VAL A 122 9.60 7.72 3.19
N LYS A 123 10.08 8.71 2.46
CA LYS A 123 10.37 8.55 1.04
C LYS A 123 11.44 7.50 0.81
N ARG A 124 12.52 7.54 1.56
CA ARG A 124 13.60 6.56 1.41
C ARG A 124 13.10 5.15 1.74
N SER A 125 12.31 5.05 2.80
CA SER A 125 11.75 3.75 3.18
C SER A 125 10.81 3.24 2.10
N MET A 126 10.00 4.13 1.54
CA MET A 126 9.06 3.77 0.49
C MET A 126 9.80 3.24 -0.73
N ILE A 127 10.81 3.95 -1.19
CA ILE A 127 11.57 3.51 -2.37
C ILE A 127 12.18 2.13 -2.12
N LYS A 128 12.74 1.92 -0.94
CA LYS A 128 13.37 0.65 -0.61
C LYS A 128 12.33 -0.47 -0.56
N ALA A 129 11.20 -0.21 0.07
CA ALA A 129 10.13 -1.21 0.16
C ALA A 129 9.57 -1.56 -1.22
N LEU A 130 9.29 -0.55 -2.03
CA LEU A 130 8.71 -0.79 -3.35
C LEU A 130 9.69 -1.54 -4.25
N THR A 131 10.97 -1.22 -4.15
CA THR A 131 11.98 -1.90 -4.94
C THR A 131 12.07 -3.37 -4.54
N ARG A 132 12.03 -3.66 -3.25
CA ARG A 132 12.09 -5.04 -2.78
C ARG A 132 10.87 -5.84 -3.19
N ILE A 133 9.69 -5.21 -3.14
CA ILE A 133 8.47 -5.88 -3.57
C ILE A 133 8.55 -6.17 -5.07
N ALA A 134 9.01 -5.20 -5.85
CA ALA A 134 9.11 -5.37 -7.30
C ALA A 134 10.03 -6.54 -7.66
N GLU A 135 11.04 -6.76 -6.86
CA GLU A 135 11.95 -7.88 -7.11
C GLU A 135 11.31 -9.22 -6.79
N ARG A 136 10.28 -9.24 -5.99
CA ARG A 136 9.64 -10.50 -5.60
C ARG A 136 8.41 -10.84 -6.42
N ILE A 137 7.88 -9.91 -7.13
CA ILE A 137 6.72 -10.18 -7.97
C ILE A 137 7.16 -10.33 -9.41
#